data_244a75023a65b2e3e109cb050d51a736
#
_entry.id   244a75023a65b2e3e109cb050d51a736
#
_cell.length_a   1.000
_cell.length_b   1.000
_cell.length_c   1.000
_cell.angle_alpha   90.00
_cell.angle_beta   90.00
_cell.angle_gamma   90.00
#
_symmetry.space_group_name_H-M   'P 1'
#
loop_
_entity.id
_entity.type
_entity.pdbx_description
1 polymer ?
#
loop_
_entity_poly.entity_id
_entity_poly.type
_entity_poly.pdbx_seq_one_letter_code
_entity_poly.pdbx_strand_id
1 'polypeptide(L)'
;MESVNVETKDDILQRHRNEKKDMQCKIQSMKKSVAKGDRKKKKEVAEQTAEIEAKLKHKHLEELNTFTEEDEEPSLIKNLQEVKINETTVKVSRAEKRRSKKITQLKERQALIEEHDIQNIGGTRHIETQTLVRKLKNLGFVIFDIPSDGNCLYSAVVHQLKEICGQTFTVSEIRLKTSDFIKCNKDDFIPYLSHPDTGEMLTDEQFIDYCYQVANSVQWGGEIELRALSHIFKIPIKVIQAEGSDITIGIEYTNCNKVLTLVFHRHMYGLGEHYNSVCSI
;
A
#
# COMPACT_ATOMS: atom_id res chain seq x y z
N MET A 1 27.61 22.63 36.93
CA MET A 1 26.55 21.58 36.81
C MET A 1 26.33 21.36 35.31
N GLU A 2 27.05 20.41 34.76
CA GLU A 2 26.89 20.02 33.36
C GLU A 2 25.59 19.18 33.24
N SER A 3 24.66 19.67 32.42
CA SER A 3 23.44 18.93 32.09
C SER A 3 23.81 17.75 31.20
N VAL A 4 23.74 16.56 31.76
CA VAL A 4 23.83 15.30 30.99
C VAL A 4 22.62 15.25 30.06
N ASN A 5 22.85 15.47 28.79
CA ASN A 5 21.84 15.38 27.75
C ASN A 5 21.56 13.86 27.53
N VAL A 6 20.48 13.36 28.09
CA VAL A 6 20.05 11.96 27.92
C VAL A 6 19.48 11.84 26.49
N GLU A 7 20.21 11.18 25.60
CA GLU A 7 19.72 10.89 24.23
C GLU A 7 18.37 10.12 24.33
N THR A 8 17.35 10.59 23.61
CA THR A 8 16.06 9.89 23.55
C THR A 8 16.14 8.72 22.57
N LYS A 9 15.21 7.75 22.68
CA LYS A 9 15.11 6.61 21.76
C LYS A 9 14.99 7.05 20.30
N ASP A 10 14.31 8.17 20.06
CA ASP A 10 14.14 8.74 18.72
C ASP A 10 15.45 9.36 18.18
N ASP A 11 16.25 9.96 19.04
CA ASP A 11 17.57 10.51 18.69
C ASP A 11 18.52 9.38 18.26
N ILE A 12 18.51 8.26 18.97
CA ILE A 12 19.30 7.06 18.65
C ILE A 12 18.84 6.47 17.31
N LEU A 13 17.55 6.32 17.08
CA LEU A 13 17.03 5.81 15.82
C LEU A 13 17.39 6.73 14.63
N GLN A 14 17.39 8.05 14.85
CA GLN A 14 17.80 9.01 13.83
C GLN A 14 19.30 8.92 13.56
N ARG A 15 20.13 8.77 14.59
CA ARG A 15 21.58 8.52 14.47
C ARG A 15 21.86 7.22 13.72
N HIS A 16 21.16 6.13 14.03
CA HIS A 16 21.27 4.85 13.32
C HIS A 16 20.93 4.99 11.83
N ARG A 17 19.92 5.79 11.47
CA ARG A 17 19.58 6.07 10.06
C ARG A 17 20.70 6.79 9.32
N ASN A 18 21.35 7.75 9.96
CA ASN A 18 22.45 8.51 9.38
C ASN A 18 23.70 7.60 9.22
N GLU A 19 24.09 6.86 10.26
CA GLU A 19 25.20 5.90 10.22
C GLU A 19 25.00 4.83 9.11
N LYS A 20 23.76 4.37 8.90
CA LYS A 20 23.42 3.42 7.82
C LYS A 20 23.59 4.05 6.43
N LYS A 21 23.23 5.31 6.24
CA LYS A 21 23.45 6.06 4.98
C LYS A 21 24.93 6.24 4.68
N ASP A 22 25.71 6.65 5.67
CA ASP A 22 27.14 6.86 5.52
C ASP A 22 27.88 5.55 5.20
N MET A 23 27.47 4.45 5.86
CA MET A 23 27.97 3.12 5.55
C MET A 23 27.64 2.73 4.10
N GLN A 24 26.42 2.95 3.61
CA GLN A 24 26.05 2.65 2.23
C GLN A 24 26.85 3.47 1.22
N CYS A 25 27.10 4.76 1.48
CA CYS A 25 27.99 5.57 0.67
C CYS A 25 29.42 5.02 0.63
N LYS A 26 29.95 4.58 1.78
CA LYS A 26 31.28 3.97 1.91
C LYS A 26 31.38 2.65 1.14
N ILE A 27 30.38 1.80 1.25
CA ILE A 27 30.30 0.52 0.50
C ILE A 27 30.25 0.77 -1.01
N GLN A 28 29.46 1.75 -1.45
CA GLN A 28 29.38 2.12 -2.88
C GLN A 28 30.73 2.63 -3.41
N SER A 29 31.44 3.44 -2.64
CA SER A 29 32.78 3.93 -3.03
C SER A 29 33.78 2.79 -3.13
N MET A 30 33.79 1.86 -2.16
CA MET A 30 34.64 0.66 -2.19
C MET A 30 34.33 -0.24 -3.40
N LYS A 31 33.04 -0.46 -3.73
CA LYS A 31 32.64 -1.23 -4.92
C LYS A 31 33.02 -0.54 -6.23
N LYS A 32 33.00 0.79 -6.28
CA LYS A 32 33.41 1.58 -7.47
C LYS A 32 34.94 1.61 -7.67
N SER A 33 35.73 1.48 -6.62
CA SER A 33 37.19 1.48 -6.71
C SER A 33 37.80 0.19 -7.30
N VAL A 34 36.97 -0.86 -7.49
CA VAL A 34 37.45 -2.15 -8.02
C VAL A 34 37.31 -2.16 -9.55
N ALA A 35 38.46 -2.34 -10.24
CA ALA A 35 38.49 -2.42 -11.71
C ALA A 35 37.73 -3.62 -12.26
N LYS A 36 37.06 -3.42 -13.43
CA LYS A 36 36.34 -4.49 -14.17
C LYS A 36 37.36 -5.60 -14.55
N GLY A 37 37.32 -6.75 -13.85
CA GLY A 37 38.18 -7.92 -14.15
C GLY A 37 38.96 -8.47 -12.96
N ASP A 38 39.18 -7.71 -11.90
CA ASP A 38 39.95 -8.16 -10.74
C ASP A 38 39.06 -8.98 -9.77
N ARG A 39 39.04 -10.30 -10.00
CA ARG A 39 38.26 -11.25 -9.19
C ARG A 39 38.72 -11.33 -7.73
N LYS A 40 40.04 -11.14 -7.46
CA LYS A 40 40.57 -11.18 -6.11
C LYS A 40 40.14 -10.01 -5.29
N LYS A 41 40.29 -8.78 -5.81
CA LYS A 41 39.84 -7.53 -5.15
C LYS A 41 38.33 -7.49 -4.99
N LYS A 42 37.55 -8.02 -5.95
CA LYS A 42 36.08 -8.13 -5.79
C LYS A 42 35.69 -9.01 -4.59
N LYS A 43 36.39 -10.14 -4.37
CA LYS A 43 36.11 -11.02 -3.22
C LYS A 43 36.48 -10.34 -1.91
N GLU A 44 37.65 -9.72 -1.88
CA GLU A 44 38.16 -9.00 -0.70
C GLU A 44 37.25 -7.83 -0.30
N VAL A 45 36.79 -7.01 -1.28
CA VAL A 45 35.85 -5.92 -1.02
C VAL A 45 34.48 -6.46 -0.59
N ALA A 46 34.01 -7.58 -1.12
CA ALA A 46 32.76 -8.20 -0.68
C ALA A 46 32.87 -8.70 0.78
N GLU A 47 34.01 -9.25 1.19
CA GLU A 47 34.25 -9.69 2.55
C GLU A 47 34.36 -8.52 3.52
N GLN A 48 35.11 -7.48 3.15
CA GLN A 48 35.23 -6.24 3.93
C GLN A 48 33.87 -5.51 4.08
N THR A 49 33.04 -5.47 3.02
CA THR A 49 31.72 -4.84 3.10
C THR A 49 30.79 -5.64 4.01
N ALA A 50 30.81 -6.95 3.97
CA ALA A 50 30.02 -7.81 4.86
C ALA A 50 30.42 -7.65 6.33
N GLU A 51 31.73 -7.50 6.60
CA GLU A 51 32.23 -7.28 7.96
C GLU A 51 31.80 -5.91 8.52
N ILE A 52 31.84 -4.85 7.69
CA ILE A 52 31.41 -3.50 8.08
C ILE A 52 29.91 -3.48 8.36
N GLU A 53 29.10 -4.13 7.52
CA GLU A 53 27.65 -4.27 7.72
C GLU A 53 27.31 -5.03 9.02
N ALA A 54 28.01 -6.14 9.28
CA ALA A 54 27.82 -6.93 10.49
C ALA A 54 28.16 -6.16 11.77
N LYS A 55 29.28 -5.42 11.76
CA LYS A 55 29.71 -4.59 12.91
C LYS A 55 28.72 -3.49 13.22
N LEU A 56 28.21 -2.79 12.20
CA LEU A 56 27.24 -1.71 12.41
C LEU A 56 25.91 -2.25 12.92
N LYS A 57 25.47 -3.39 12.38
CA LYS A 57 24.23 -4.04 12.82
C LYS A 57 24.32 -4.51 14.28
N HIS A 58 25.47 -5.06 14.68
CA HIS A 58 25.71 -5.48 16.07
C HIS A 58 25.69 -4.28 17.02
N LYS A 59 26.39 -3.18 16.67
CA LYS A 59 26.41 -1.94 17.45
C LYS A 59 24.99 -1.38 17.66
N HIS A 60 24.18 -1.30 16.58
CA HIS A 60 22.81 -0.81 16.67
C HIS A 60 21.90 -1.69 17.52
N LEU A 61 22.12 -3.02 17.47
CA LEU A 61 21.36 -3.96 18.29
C LEU A 61 21.72 -3.84 19.78
N GLU A 62 22.99 -3.68 20.11
CA GLU A 62 23.43 -3.46 21.48
C GLU A 62 22.89 -2.14 22.06
N GLU A 63 22.98 -1.06 21.28
CA GLU A 63 22.44 0.25 21.69
C GLU A 63 20.92 0.23 21.91
N LEU A 64 20.16 -0.55 21.14
CA LEU A 64 18.72 -0.72 21.35
C LEU A 64 18.40 -1.62 22.55
N ASN A 65 19.19 -2.65 22.80
CA ASN A 65 18.98 -3.55 23.93
C ASN A 65 19.24 -2.86 25.28
N THR A 66 20.15 -1.88 25.33
CA THR A 66 20.38 -1.09 26.56
C THR A 66 19.18 -0.23 26.97
N PHE A 67 18.26 0.06 26.02
CA PHE A 67 17.02 0.84 26.26
C PHE A 67 15.80 -0.03 26.59
N THR A 68 15.88 -1.36 26.44
CA THR A 68 14.76 -2.27 26.71
C THR A 68 14.82 -2.92 28.10
N GLU A 69 15.83 -2.63 28.92
CA GLU A 69 16.02 -3.28 30.22
C GLU A 69 15.22 -2.63 31.37
N GLU A 70 14.43 -1.58 31.15
CA GLU A 70 13.65 -0.93 32.22
C GLU A 70 12.16 -1.32 32.29
N ASP A 71 11.60 -2.05 31.32
CA ASP A 71 10.20 -2.53 31.41
C ASP A 71 10.03 -3.89 30.74
N GLU A 72 9.70 -4.91 31.58
CA GLU A 72 9.16 -6.25 31.32
C GLU A 72 10.10 -7.46 31.42
N GLU A 73 9.63 -8.39 32.25
CA GLU A 73 10.23 -9.66 32.69
C GLU A 73 10.67 -10.64 31.58
N PRO A 74 11.71 -11.46 31.83
CA PRO A 74 12.28 -12.38 30.84
C PRO A 74 11.69 -13.79 30.98
N SER A 75 10.82 -14.19 30.09
CA SER A 75 10.58 -15.62 29.88
C SER A 75 10.46 -15.93 28.40
N LEU A 76 11.43 -16.68 27.87
CA LEU A 76 11.43 -17.55 26.68
C LEU A 76 12.63 -17.42 25.72
N ILE A 77 13.81 -16.97 26.17
CA ILE A 77 15.02 -17.12 25.35
C ILE A 77 16.14 -17.80 26.17
N LYS A 78 15.92 -19.04 26.53
CA LYS A 78 16.96 -19.91 27.12
C LYS A 78 16.84 -21.32 26.59
N ASN A 79 16.99 -21.56 25.30
CA ASN A 79 17.23 -22.92 24.77
C ASN A 79 17.75 -22.91 23.33
N LEU A 80 18.83 -22.19 23.04
CA LEU A 80 19.55 -22.31 21.77
C LEU A 80 21.07 -22.03 21.93
N GLN A 81 21.66 -22.55 23.01
CA GLN A 81 23.13 -22.70 23.09
C GLN A 81 23.42 -24.11 23.50
N GLU A 82 24.30 -24.72 22.70
CA GLU A 82 24.93 -26.03 22.79
C GLU A 82 24.40 -27.13 21.86
N VAL A 83 24.67 -26.95 20.57
CA VAL A 83 24.97 -28.11 19.73
C VAL A 83 26.37 -27.91 19.14
N LYS A 84 27.38 -28.53 19.76
CA LYS A 84 28.71 -28.74 19.15
C LYS A 84 28.55 -29.56 17.89
N ILE A 85 28.78 -28.94 16.74
CA ILE A 85 28.77 -29.62 15.44
C ILE A 85 30.14 -30.29 15.26
N ASN A 86 30.16 -31.61 15.35
CA ASN A 86 31.24 -32.43 14.82
C ASN A 86 31.27 -32.28 13.31
N GLU A 87 32.39 -31.81 12.77
CA GLU A 87 32.68 -31.75 11.33
C GLU A 87 32.80 -33.17 10.75
N THR A 88 31.70 -33.64 10.18
CA THR A 88 31.73 -34.66 9.13
C THR A 88 31.26 -34.03 7.84
N THR A 89 32.16 -33.92 6.86
CA THR A 89 31.87 -33.36 5.52
C THR A 89 30.90 -34.25 4.75
N VAL A 90 29.62 -34.10 5.00
CA VAL A 90 28.56 -34.72 4.20
C VAL A 90 28.43 -33.94 2.91
N LYS A 91 28.68 -34.58 1.76
CA LYS A 91 28.47 -34.01 0.43
C LYS A 91 26.99 -33.70 0.22
N VAL A 92 26.59 -32.46 0.46
CA VAL A 92 25.22 -31.97 0.26
C VAL A 92 24.79 -32.16 -1.21
N SER A 93 23.68 -32.84 -1.44
CA SER A 93 23.19 -33.15 -2.77
C SER A 93 22.81 -31.87 -3.56
N ARG A 94 22.89 -31.92 -4.91
CA ARG A 94 22.46 -30.79 -5.76
C ARG A 94 21.01 -30.38 -5.52
N ALA A 95 20.14 -31.34 -5.19
CA ALA A 95 18.73 -31.08 -4.88
C ALA A 95 18.56 -30.32 -3.55
N GLU A 96 19.36 -30.68 -2.55
CA GLU A 96 19.35 -30.03 -1.24
C GLU A 96 19.93 -28.61 -1.28
N LYS A 97 21.00 -28.38 -2.08
CA LYS A 97 21.50 -27.03 -2.37
C LYS A 97 20.46 -26.14 -3.09
N ARG A 98 19.65 -26.72 -3.99
CA ARG A 98 18.55 -25.98 -4.65
C ARG A 98 17.41 -25.67 -3.69
N ARG A 99 17.04 -26.59 -2.79
CA ARG A 99 16.02 -26.36 -1.75
C ARG A 99 16.49 -25.32 -0.74
N SER A 100 17.70 -25.41 -0.23
CA SER A 100 18.26 -24.43 0.70
C SER A 100 18.32 -23.03 0.06
N LYS A 101 18.79 -22.91 -1.18
CA LYS A 101 18.80 -21.64 -1.91
C LYS A 101 17.40 -21.05 -2.08
N LYS A 102 16.38 -21.87 -2.37
CA LYS A 102 14.98 -21.41 -2.48
C LYS A 102 14.43 -20.93 -1.13
N ILE A 103 14.75 -21.67 -0.05
CA ILE A 103 14.36 -21.29 1.31
C ILE A 103 15.04 -19.98 1.72
N THR A 104 16.34 -19.81 1.42
CA THR A 104 17.05 -18.57 1.71
C THR A 104 16.46 -17.39 0.94
N GLN A 105 16.19 -17.56 -0.35
CA GLN A 105 15.54 -16.52 -1.16
C GLN A 105 14.14 -16.14 -0.65
N LEU A 106 13.36 -17.12 -0.19
CA LEU A 106 12.06 -16.85 0.42
C LEU A 106 12.18 -16.07 1.73
N LYS A 107 13.14 -16.45 2.59
CA LYS A 107 13.41 -15.73 3.85
C LYS A 107 13.94 -14.31 3.61
N GLU A 108 14.85 -14.13 2.65
CA GLU A 108 15.36 -12.82 2.25
C GLU A 108 14.22 -11.92 1.70
N ARG A 109 13.34 -12.50 0.87
CA ARG A 109 12.16 -11.77 0.35
C ARG A 109 11.20 -11.40 1.47
N GLN A 110 10.95 -12.29 2.42
CA GLN A 110 10.08 -12.05 3.55
C GLN A 110 10.65 -10.98 4.49
N ALA A 111 11.96 -11.04 4.78
CA ALA A 111 12.65 -10.01 5.56
C ALA A 111 12.63 -8.63 4.88
N LEU A 112 12.77 -8.57 3.54
CA LEU A 112 12.65 -7.34 2.78
C LEU A 112 11.24 -6.77 2.82
N ILE A 113 10.20 -7.63 2.78
CA ILE A 113 8.80 -7.22 2.92
C ILE A 113 8.57 -6.66 4.32
N GLU A 114 8.99 -7.36 5.36
CA GLU A 114 8.87 -6.92 6.75
C GLU A 114 9.64 -5.61 7.01
N GLU A 115 10.85 -5.47 6.48
CA GLU A 115 11.63 -4.22 6.57
C GLU A 115 10.92 -3.06 5.84
N HIS A 116 10.33 -3.33 4.69
CA HIS A 116 9.55 -2.34 3.93
C HIS A 116 8.25 -1.97 4.65
N ASP A 117 7.59 -2.93 5.27
CA ASP A 117 6.37 -2.70 6.05
C ASP A 117 6.66 -1.87 7.32
N ILE A 118 7.77 -2.14 8.02
CA ILE A 118 8.21 -1.33 9.16
C ILE A 118 8.57 0.10 8.72
N GLN A 119 9.21 0.28 7.56
CA GLN A 119 9.51 1.60 7.02
C GLN A 119 8.24 2.38 6.61
N ASN A 120 7.14 1.66 6.32
CA ASN A 120 5.85 2.24 5.96
C ASN A 120 4.95 2.57 7.18
N ILE A 121 5.32 2.17 8.40
CA ILE A 121 4.59 2.46 9.67
C ILE A 121 4.55 3.97 10.00
N GLY A 122 4.85 4.85 9.26
CA GLY A 122 4.71 6.30 9.37
C GLY A 122 4.39 6.94 8.04
N GLY A 123 4.20 6.13 7.01
CA GLY A 123 3.87 6.59 5.68
C GLY A 123 2.43 7.13 5.60
N THR A 124 2.21 8.07 4.69
CA THR A 124 0.89 8.67 4.42
C THR A 124 -0.21 7.62 4.25
N ARG A 125 0.09 6.50 3.57
CA ARG A 125 -0.83 5.37 3.41
C ARG A 125 -1.29 4.75 4.74
N HIS A 126 -0.36 4.53 5.67
CA HIS A 126 -0.69 3.92 6.96
C HIS A 126 -1.56 4.84 7.80
N ILE A 127 -1.22 6.14 7.85
CA ILE A 127 -1.99 7.16 8.57
C ILE A 127 -3.39 7.28 7.96
N GLU A 128 -3.50 7.32 6.63
CA GLU A 128 -4.77 7.34 5.91
C GLU A 128 -5.64 6.13 6.26
N THR A 129 -5.08 4.92 6.18
CA THR A 129 -5.79 3.67 6.49
C THR A 129 -6.27 3.64 7.94
N GLN A 130 -5.42 4.00 8.90
CA GLN A 130 -5.82 4.06 10.32
C GLN A 130 -6.94 5.08 10.57
N THR A 131 -6.88 6.23 9.89
CA THR A 131 -7.91 7.26 10.01
C THR A 131 -9.24 6.77 9.46
N LEU A 132 -9.25 6.10 8.31
CA LEU A 132 -10.42 5.50 7.70
C LEU A 132 -11.01 4.40 8.58
N VAL A 133 -10.19 3.47 9.08
CA VAL A 133 -10.64 2.39 9.98
C VAL A 133 -11.32 2.97 11.22
N ARG A 134 -10.75 4.03 11.82
CA ARG A 134 -11.36 4.70 12.99
C ARG A 134 -12.68 5.38 12.65
N LYS A 135 -12.77 6.12 11.52
CA LYS A 135 -14.01 6.74 11.05
C LYS A 135 -15.10 5.70 10.80
N LEU A 136 -14.76 4.62 10.11
CA LEU A 136 -15.69 3.53 9.76
C LEU A 136 -16.19 2.80 11.00
N LYS A 137 -15.30 2.49 11.94
CA LYS A 137 -15.69 1.85 13.21
C LYS A 137 -16.72 2.67 13.98
N ASN A 138 -16.58 4.00 14.01
CA ASN A 138 -17.56 4.89 14.66
C ASN A 138 -18.91 4.89 13.92
N LEU A 139 -18.94 4.56 12.64
CA LEU A 139 -20.14 4.43 11.82
C LEU A 139 -20.72 3.01 11.80
N GLY A 140 -20.08 2.04 12.46
CA GLY A 140 -20.51 0.64 12.48
C GLY A 140 -20.13 -0.13 11.22
N PHE A 141 -19.05 0.27 10.53
CA PHE A 141 -18.57 -0.37 9.31
C PHE A 141 -17.14 -0.89 9.43
N VAL A 142 -16.83 -1.88 8.60
CA VAL A 142 -15.46 -2.36 8.31
C VAL A 142 -15.19 -2.26 6.83
N ILE A 143 -13.91 -2.08 6.46
CA ILE A 143 -13.49 -2.05 5.06
C ILE A 143 -13.65 -3.46 4.47
N PHE A 144 -14.27 -3.53 3.30
CA PHE A 144 -14.25 -4.69 2.42
C PHE A 144 -13.30 -4.39 1.27
N ASP A 145 -12.19 -5.11 1.22
CA ASP A 145 -11.12 -4.88 0.24
C ASP A 145 -11.56 -5.28 -1.17
N ILE A 146 -11.41 -4.35 -2.09
CA ILE A 146 -11.65 -4.54 -3.51
C ILE A 146 -10.30 -4.68 -4.22
N PRO A 147 -10.18 -5.59 -5.22
CA PRO A 147 -8.96 -5.71 -6.01
C PRO A 147 -8.51 -4.38 -6.62
N SER A 148 -7.19 -4.10 -6.56
CA SER A 148 -6.60 -2.88 -7.11
C SER A 148 -6.41 -2.98 -8.61
N ASP A 149 -7.50 -2.79 -9.34
CA ASP A 149 -7.52 -2.70 -10.79
C ASP A 149 -8.32 -1.46 -11.23
N GLY A 150 -8.38 -1.20 -12.53
CA GLY A 150 -9.15 -0.07 -13.06
C GLY A 150 -10.66 -0.18 -12.84
N ASN A 151 -11.14 -1.27 -12.25
CA ASN A 151 -12.55 -1.53 -11.96
C ASN A 151 -12.94 -1.28 -10.50
N CYS A 152 -12.02 -0.83 -9.66
CA CYS A 152 -12.23 -0.76 -8.20
C CYS A 152 -13.52 -0.01 -7.82
N LEU A 153 -13.80 1.15 -8.42
CA LEU A 153 -15.04 1.91 -8.20
C LEU A 153 -16.28 1.07 -8.52
N TYR A 154 -16.33 0.47 -9.71
CA TYR A 154 -17.48 -0.32 -10.16
C TYR A 154 -17.65 -1.59 -9.34
N SER A 155 -16.55 -2.25 -8.97
CA SER A 155 -16.55 -3.44 -8.10
C SER A 155 -17.06 -3.11 -6.70
N ALA A 156 -16.68 -1.96 -6.15
CA ALA A 156 -17.17 -1.47 -4.86
C ALA A 156 -18.68 -1.19 -4.90
N VAL A 157 -19.18 -0.57 -5.98
CA VAL A 157 -20.62 -0.33 -6.19
C VAL A 157 -21.38 -1.65 -6.36
N VAL A 158 -20.86 -2.60 -7.15
CA VAL A 158 -21.46 -3.95 -7.31
C VAL A 158 -21.61 -4.62 -5.95
N HIS A 159 -20.57 -4.59 -5.13
CA HIS A 159 -20.60 -5.16 -3.79
C HIS A 159 -21.69 -4.48 -2.92
N GLN A 160 -21.76 -3.16 -2.91
CA GLN A 160 -22.77 -2.42 -2.13
C GLN A 160 -24.19 -2.68 -2.62
N LEU A 161 -24.42 -2.77 -3.93
CA LEU A 161 -25.74 -3.09 -4.50
C LEU A 161 -26.19 -4.49 -4.07
N LYS A 162 -25.28 -5.43 -4.00
CA LYS A 162 -25.56 -6.78 -3.51
C LYS A 162 -25.90 -6.77 -2.02
N GLU A 163 -25.08 -6.14 -1.18
CA GLU A 163 -25.26 -6.11 0.27
C GLU A 163 -26.53 -5.34 0.70
N ILE A 164 -26.80 -4.18 0.09
CA ILE A 164 -27.85 -3.29 0.54
C ILE A 164 -29.16 -3.52 -0.22
N CYS A 165 -29.08 -3.89 -1.50
CA CYS A 165 -30.26 -4.03 -2.36
C CYS A 165 -30.59 -5.47 -2.72
N GLY A 166 -29.69 -6.43 -2.45
CA GLY A 166 -29.83 -7.82 -2.90
C GLY A 166 -29.70 -7.97 -4.43
N GLN A 167 -29.23 -6.95 -5.12
CA GLN A 167 -29.10 -6.92 -6.58
C GLN A 167 -27.68 -7.35 -6.98
N THR A 168 -27.58 -8.32 -7.87
CA THR A 168 -26.31 -8.84 -8.36
C THR A 168 -26.08 -8.36 -9.79
N PHE A 169 -24.97 -7.69 -10.01
CA PHE A 169 -24.50 -7.22 -11.30
C PHE A 169 -23.06 -7.67 -11.54
N THR A 170 -22.68 -7.78 -12.79
CA THR A 170 -21.29 -7.85 -13.19
C THR A 170 -20.73 -6.44 -13.35
N VAL A 171 -19.41 -6.30 -13.22
CA VAL A 171 -18.71 -5.02 -13.46
C VAL A 171 -18.97 -4.48 -14.86
N SER A 172 -18.98 -5.37 -15.87
CA SER A 172 -19.24 -5.00 -17.26
C SER A 172 -20.67 -4.46 -17.45
N GLU A 173 -21.67 -5.03 -16.79
CA GLU A 173 -23.04 -4.52 -16.85
C GLU A 173 -23.15 -3.13 -16.21
N ILE A 174 -22.47 -2.91 -15.09
CA ILE A 174 -22.48 -1.60 -14.42
C ILE A 174 -21.76 -0.56 -15.29
N ARG A 175 -20.61 -0.87 -15.88
CA ARG A 175 -19.90 0.01 -16.82
C ARG A 175 -20.77 0.38 -18.01
N LEU A 176 -21.41 -0.60 -18.62
CA LEU A 176 -22.30 -0.37 -19.76
C LEU A 176 -23.48 0.54 -19.38
N LYS A 177 -24.17 0.25 -18.27
CA LYS A 177 -25.26 1.09 -17.78
C LYS A 177 -24.82 2.53 -17.48
N THR A 178 -23.63 2.70 -16.89
CA THR A 178 -23.04 4.02 -16.61
C THR A 178 -22.78 4.77 -17.90
N SER A 179 -22.12 4.14 -18.87
CA SER A 179 -21.84 4.72 -20.17
C SER A 179 -23.12 5.14 -20.92
N ASP A 180 -24.09 4.24 -21.01
CA ASP A 180 -25.38 4.51 -21.68
C ASP A 180 -26.13 5.67 -21.00
N PHE A 181 -26.13 5.72 -19.67
CA PHE A 181 -26.76 6.82 -18.93
C PHE A 181 -26.06 8.15 -19.20
N ILE A 182 -24.74 8.21 -19.13
CA ILE A 182 -23.97 9.42 -19.43
C ILE A 182 -24.21 9.87 -20.85
N LYS A 183 -24.22 8.94 -21.81
CA LYS A 183 -24.46 9.22 -23.23
C LYS A 183 -25.86 9.78 -23.49
N CYS A 184 -26.89 9.23 -22.82
CA CYS A 184 -28.29 9.68 -22.96
C CYS A 184 -28.54 11.03 -22.30
N ASN A 185 -27.74 11.43 -21.31
CA ASN A 185 -27.87 12.68 -20.57
C ASN A 185 -26.67 13.61 -20.79
N LYS A 186 -26.20 13.70 -22.02
CA LYS A 186 -24.97 14.40 -22.41
C LYS A 186 -24.87 15.81 -21.81
N ASP A 187 -25.93 16.59 -21.90
CA ASP A 187 -25.94 17.99 -21.50
C ASP A 187 -25.71 18.16 -19.97
N ASP A 188 -26.05 17.14 -19.18
CA ASP A 188 -25.84 17.13 -17.73
C ASP A 188 -24.40 16.73 -17.32
N PHE A 189 -23.67 16.07 -18.22
CA PHE A 189 -22.34 15.53 -17.91
C PHE A 189 -21.19 16.23 -18.63
N ILE A 190 -21.38 16.64 -19.88
CA ILE A 190 -20.31 17.23 -20.72
C ILE A 190 -19.69 18.49 -20.09
N PRO A 191 -20.42 19.38 -19.36
CA PRO A 191 -19.82 20.56 -18.73
C PRO A 191 -18.77 20.24 -17.66
N TYR A 192 -18.76 19.02 -17.13
CA TYR A 192 -17.85 18.56 -16.10
C TYR A 192 -16.70 17.72 -16.66
N LEU A 193 -16.69 17.49 -17.97
CA LEU A 193 -15.68 16.70 -18.67
C LEU A 193 -14.75 17.61 -19.47
N SER A 194 -13.48 17.64 -19.10
CA SER A 194 -12.43 18.39 -19.78
C SER A 194 -11.40 17.48 -20.39
N HIS A 195 -10.84 17.91 -21.52
CA HIS A 195 -9.72 17.23 -22.14
C HIS A 195 -8.47 17.30 -21.23
N PRO A 196 -7.79 16.19 -20.94
CA PRO A 196 -6.70 16.15 -19.96
C PRO A 196 -5.52 17.05 -20.32
N ASP A 197 -5.23 17.23 -21.63
CA ASP A 197 -4.07 18.02 -22.07
C ASP A 197 -4.39 19.50 -22.28
N THR A 198 -5.61 19.83 -22.74
CA THR A 198 -5.99 21.22 -23.08
C THR A 198 -6.80 21.90 -22.01
N GLY A 199 -7.45 21.15 -21.12
CA GLY A 199 -8.36 21.65 -20.10
C GLY A 199 -9.69 22.20 -20.69
N GLU A 200 -9.89 22.14 -22.02
CA GLU A 200 -11.12 22.55 -22.67
C GLU A 200 -12.21 21.49 -22.52
N MET A 201 -13.46 21.91 -22.63
CA MET A 201 -14.61 21.00 -22.64
C MET A 201 -14.49 20.02 -23.81
N LEU A 202 -14.89 18.76 -23.59
CA LEU A 202 -14.82 17.73 -24.62
C LEU A 202 -15.69 18.09 -25.83
N THR A 203 -15.17 17.83 -27.03
CA THR A 203 -15.99 17.85 -28.25
C THR A 203 -16.97 16.66 -28.27
N ASP A 204 -17.93 16.69 -29.17
CA ASP A 204 -18.91 15.61 -29.34
C ASP A 204 -18.25 14.26 -29.63
N GLU A 205 -17.21 14.25 -30.46
CA GLU A 205 -16.45 13.04 -30.78
C GLU A 205 -15.69 12.51 -29.57
N GLN A 206 -15.02 13.39 -28.84
CA GLN A 206 -14.28 13.03 -27.62
C GLN A 206 -15.22 12.53 -26.51
N PHE A 207 -16.41 13.11 -26.40
CA PHE A 207 -17.45 12.66 -25.46
C PHE A 207 -17.94 11.24 -25.81
N ILE A 208 -18.14 10.93 -27.08
CA ILE A 208 -18.50 9.58 -27.52
C ILE A 208 -17.39 8.59 -27.21
N ASP A 209 -16.13 8.95 -27.45
CA ASP A 209 -14.98 8.12 -27.09
C ASP A 209 -14.88 7.90 -25.59
N TYR A 210 -15.07 8.95 -24.78
CA TYR A 210 -15.12 8.81 -23.32
C TYR A 210 -16.20 7.81 -22.89
N CYS A 211 -17.41 7.90 -23.40
CA CYS A 211 -18.46 6.92 -23.10
C CYS A 211 -18.09 5.51 -23.54
N TYR A 212 -17.42 5.37 -24.68
CA TYR A 212 -16.93 4.08 -25.15
C TYR A 212 -15.86 3.51 -24.19
N GLN A 213 -14.93 4.33 -23.73
CA GLN A 213 -13.89 3.92 -22.76
C GLN A 213 -14.49 3.52 -21.43
N VAL A 214 -15.49 4.24 -20.91
CA VAL A 214 -16.23 3.88 -19.68
C VAL A 214 -16.84 2.48 -19.80
N ALA A 215 -17.42 2.13 -20.94
CA ALA A 215 -18.07 0.82 -21.15
C ALA A 215 -17.07 -0.32 -21.36
N ASN A 216 -16.01 -0.10 -22.16
CA ASN A 216 -15.23 -1.18 -22.76
C ASN A 216 -13.77 -1.25 -22.30
N SER A 217 -13.32 -0.33 -21.44
CA SER A 217 -11.95 -0.33 -20.93
C SER A 217 -11.90 -0.56 -19.42
N VAL A 218 -10.69 -0.65 -18.88
CA VAL A 218 -10.42 -0.64 -17.44
C VAL A 218 -10.05 0.77 -16.94
N GLN A 219 -10.50 1.81 -17.64
CA GLN A 219 -10.28 3.20 -17.22
C GLN A 219 -10.90 3.44 -15.84
N TRP A 220 -10.19 4.18 -15.02
CA TRP A 220 -10.65 4.53 -13.67
C TRP A 220 -11.92 5.39 -13.75
N GLY A 221 -12.88 5.06 -12.88
CA GLY A 221 -14.05 5.88 -12.69
C GLY A 221 -13.84 6.88 -11.56
N GLY A 222 -14.58 7.99 -11.61
CA GLY A 222 -14.52 9.05 -10.63
C GLY A 222 -15.92 9.58 -10.24
N GLU A 223 -15.98 10.87 -9.94
CA GLU A 223 -17.22 11.52 -9.49
C GLU A 223 -18.32 11.49 -10.56
N ILE A 224 -17.96 11.59 -11.83
CA ILE A 224 -18.89 11.56 -12.97
C ILE A 224 -19.63 10.23 -13.02
N GLU A 225 -18.89 9.11 -12.92
CA GLU A 225 -19.45 7.78 -12.92
C GLU A 225 -20.29 7.51 -11.66
N LEU A 226 -19.84 7.98 -10.48
CA LEU A 226 -20.61 7.88 -9.25
C LEU A 226 -21.95 8.67 -9.35
N ARG A 227 -21.92 9.86 -9.94
CA ARG A 227 -23.13 10.66 -10.20
C ARG A 227 -24.09 9.90 -11.12
N ALA A 228 -23.60 9.36 -12.23
CA ALA A 228 -24.40 8.55 -13.14
C ALA A 228 -25.00 7.32 -12.42
N LEU A 229 -24.20 6.60 -11.63
CA LEU A 229 -24.65 5.43 -10.88
C LEU A 229 -25.70 5.76 -9.83
N SER A 230 -25.56 6.90 -9.14
CA SER A 230 -26.58 7.37 -8.19
C SER A 230 -27.91 7.65 -8.90
N HIS A 231 -27.90 8.27 -10.06
CA HIS A 231 -29.12 8.51 -10.87
C HIS A 231 -29.74 7.22 -11.43
N ILE A 232 -28.91 6.26 -11.89
CA ILE A 232 -29.38 4.97 -12.42
C ILE A 232 -30.13 4.18 -11.36
N PHE A 233 -29.56 4.09 -10.15
CA PHE A 233 -30.14 3.29 -9.08
C PHE A 233 -31.08 4.07 -8.17
N LYS A 234 -31.14 5.41 -8.30
CA LYS A 234 -31.90 6.33 -7.43
C LYS A 234 -31.57 6.13 -5.95
N ILE A 235 -30.30 5.93 -5.67
CA ILE A 235 -29.76 5.72 -4.33
C ILE A 235 -28.58 6.67 -4.14
N PRO A 236 -28.52 7.40 -3.01
CA PRO A 236 -27.35 8.23 -2.72
C PRO A 236 -26.12 7.38 -2.49
N ILE A 237 -24.97 7.87 -2.96
CA ILE A 237 -23.66 7.24 -2.76
C ILE A 237 -22.86 8.12 -1.82
N LYS A 238 -22.47 7.58 -0.67
CA LYS A 238 -21.61 8.23 0.30
C LYS A 238 -20.18 7.72 0.14
N VAL A 239 -19.24 8.64 -0.09
CA VAL A 239 -17.80 8.35 -0.19
C VAL A 239 -17.11 8.85 1.08
N ILE A 240 -16.59 7.93 1.87
CA ILE A 240 -15.85 8.22 3.10
C ILE A 240 -14.35 8.35 2.73
N GLN A 241 -13.73 9.45 3.14
CA GLN A 241 -12.32 9.73 2.91
C GLN A 241 -11.59 10.09 4.22
N ALA A 242 -10.28 9.87 4.23
CA ALA A 242 -9.48 10.12 5.43
C ALA A 242 -9.42 11.61 5.77
N GLU A 243 -9.17 12.43 4.76
CA GLU A 243 -9.03 13.87 4.86
C GLU A 243 -10.25 14.59 4.28
N GLY A 244 -10.62 15.71 4.88
CA GLY A 244 -11.76 16.49 4.46
C GLY A 244 -13.12 15.92 4.91
N SER A 245 -14.19 16.45 4.32
CA SER A 245 -15.56 16.01 4.57
C SER A 245 -15.93 14.82 3.71
N ASP A 246 -16.76 13.92 4.23
CA ASP A 246 -17.36 12.86 3.43
C ASP A 246 -18.22 13.47 2.30
N ILE A 247 -18.15 12.87 1.13
CA ILE A 247 -18.90 13.33 -0.06
C ILE A 247 -20.16 12.49 -0.19
N THR A 248 -21.30 13.13 -0.41
CA THR A 248 -22.57 12.44 -0.73
C THR A 248 -23.04 12.90 -2.10
N ILE A 249 -23.19 11.93 -3.01
CA ILE A 249 -23.64 12.12 -4.39
C ILE A 249 -25.09 11.61 -4.48
N GLY A 250 -25.94 12.31 -5.21
CA GLY A 250 -27.36 11.96 -5.33
C GLY A 250 -28.19 12.31 -4.10
N ILE A 251 -27.96 13.50 -3.53
CA ILE A 251 -28.66 14.01 -2.34
C ILE A 251 -30.17 14.04 -2.57
N GLU A 252 -30.63 14.20 -3.80
CA GLU A 252 -32.04 14.17 -4.19
C GLU A 252 -32.70 12.81 -3.90
N TYR A 253 -31.96 11.76 -3.73
CA TYR A 253 -32.45 10.40 -3.43
C TYR A 253 -32.42 10.04 -1.94
N THR A 254 -32.18 11.01 -1.05
CA THR A 254 -32.11 10.77 0.40
C THR A 254 -33.41 10.24 1.03
N ASN A 255 -34.55 10.39 0.35
CA ASN A 255 -35.79 9.73 0.75
C ASN A 255 -35.77 8.20 0.63
N CYS A 256 -34.78 7.65 -0.06
CA CYS A 256 -34.49 6.22 -0.08
C CYS A 256 -33.82 5.84 1.24
N ASN A 257 -34.38 4.89 1.99
CA ASN A 257 -33.77 4.39 3.23
C ASN A 257 -32.48 3.59 3.02
N LYS A 258 -31.87 3.70 1.86
CA LYS A 258 -30.66 3.00 1.45
C LYS A 258 -29.59 4.00 1.04
N VAL A 259 -28.36 3.73 1.39
CA VAL A 259 -27.18 4.52 1.00
C VAL A 259 -26.07 3.55 0.61
N LEU A 260 -25.50 3.70 -0.57
CA LEU A 260 -24.29 2.96 -0.94
C LEU A 260 -23.09 3.66 -0.32
N THR A 261 -22.30 2.96 0.48
CA THR A 261 -21.16 3.53 1.18
C THR A 261 -19.85 2.98 0.60
N LEU A 262 -19.00 3.88 0.13
CA LEU A 262 -17.68 3.57 -0.43
C LEU A 262 -16.61 4.23 0.43
N VAL A 263 -15.41 3.67 0.38
CA VAL A 263 -14.21 4.23 1.01
C VAL A 263 -13.22 4.62 -0.05
N PHE A 264 -12.78 5.86 -0.04
CA PHE A 264 -11.78 6.37 -0.97
C PHE A 264 -10.44 6.51 -0.27
N HIS A 265 -9.42 5.87 -0.83
CA HIS A 265 -8.03 5.96 -0.44
C HIS A 265 -7.27 6.76 -1.48
N ARG A 266 -6.60 7.82 -1.05
CA ARG A 266 -5.78 8.64 -1.94
C ARG A 266 -4.38 8.04 -2.16
N HIS A 267 -3.87 7.30 -1.16
CA HIS A 267 -2.48 6.81 -1.13
C HIS A 267 -2.38 5.29 -0.98
N MET A 268 -3.41 4.52 -1.38
CA MET A 268 -3.46 3.08 -1.13
C MET A 268 -2.35 2.28 -1.83
N TYR A 269 -2.05 2.62 -3.08
CA TYR A 269 -1.06 1.93 -3.91
C TYR A 269 -0.06 2.91 -4.52
N GLY A 270 1.06 2.42 -5.04
CA GLY A 270 2.04 3.24 -5.76
C GLY A 270 1.47 3.95 -6.99
N LEU A 271 0.30 3.54 -7.47
CA LEU A 271 -0.46 4.18 -8.56
C LEU A 271 -1.46 5.23 -8.06
N GLY A 272 -1.66 5.39 -6.75
CA GLY A 272 -2.49 6.45 -6.15
C GLY A 272 -3.84 5.99 -5.64
N GLU A 273 -4.91 6.50 -6.23
CA GLU A 273 -6.28 6.46 -5.74
C GLU A 273 -6.94 5.08 -5.85
N HIS A 274 -7.79 4.74 -4.87
CA HIS A 274 -8.47 3.45 -4.85
C HIS A 274 -9.80 3.53 -4.09
N TYR A 275 -10.82 2.81 -4.62
CA TYR A 275 -12.10 2.65 -3.95
C TYR A 275 -12.24 1.25 -3.34
N ASN A 276 -12.57 1.22 -2.05
CA ASN A 276 -13.00 0.02 -1.35
C ASN A 276 -14.49 0.10 -1.00
N SER A 277 -15.08 -1.06 -0.70
CA SER A 277 -16.45 -1.14 -0.19
C SER A 277 -16.44 -1.24 1.34
N VAL A 278 -17.63 -1.35 1.95
CA VAL A 278 -17.79 -1.58 3.39
C VAL A 278 -18.76 -2.72 3.65
N CYS A 279 -18.62 -3.34 4.83
CA CYS A 279 -19.59 -4.23 5.44
C CYS A 279 -20.02 -3.67 6.79
N SER A 280 -21.27 -3.91 7.20
CA SER A 280 -21.72 -3.62 8.57
C SER A 280 -21.04 -4.57 9.56
N ILE A 281 -20.73 -4.05 10.76
CA ILE A 281 -20.15 -4.82 11.89
C ILE A 281 -21.24 -5.69 12.52
#